data_0bd4ee7dedf5965f4c13721181be68b3
#
_entry.id   0bd4ee7dedf5965f4c13721181be68b3
#
_cell.length_a   1.000
_cell.length_b   1.000
_cell.length_c   1.000
_cell.angle_alpha   90.00
_cell.angle_beta   90.00
_cell.angle_gamma   90.00
#
_symmetry.space_group_name_H-M   'P 1'
#
loop_
_entity.id
_entity.type
_entity.pdbx_description
1 polymer ?
#
loop_
_entity_poly.entity_id
_entity_poly.type
_entity_poly.pdbx_seq_one_letter_code
_entity_poly.pdbx_strand_id
1 'polypeptide(L)'
;EQPLFIVTLTVTNHPPYNLPLQETLSIPEKPQQLLARLQDLPEESLDTYLYTNDQLGQFISRIKDSPLKQKTIIAATGDHAIRGMRFNDEERLHEISVPFYLYIPQNYKSSFIPDTHQIASHKDIMPTLYNTALSQVAYPNLGRNLLDPTTKDSVHNFAYHADYLVSNEKSYRKNNEVLLTGKIVKPDFMLTKSPSTEQKELGHGQSYRQVLQWLTRYQLHEHSSLQEQP
;
A
#
# COMPACT_ATOMS: atom_id res chain seq x y z
N GLU A 1 -16.09 26.04 6.43
CA GLU A 1 -15.20 25.55 5.37
C GLU A 1 -15.56 24.10 5.06
N GLN A 2 -15.71 23.76 3.79
CA GLN A 2 -15.93 22.35 3.40
C GLN A 2 -14.60 21.61 3.41
N PRO A 3 -14.55 20.35 3.89
CA PRO A 3 -13.35 19.54 3.82
C PRO A 3 -13.01 19.23 2.35
N LEU A 4 -11.70 19.20 2.04
CA LEU A 4 -11.20 18.83 0.73
C LEU A 4 -10.62 17.42 0.78
N PHE A 5 -10.89 16.63 -0.26
CA PHE A 5 -10.20 15.39 -0.52
C PHE A 5 -9.38 15.56 -1.82
N ILE A 6 -8.07 15.46 -1.69
CA ILE A 6 -7.13 15.68 -2.80
C ILE A 6 -6.38 14.37 -3.07
N VAL A 7 -6.41 13.91 -4.30
CA VAL A 7 -5.62 12.78 -4.77
C VAL A 7 -4.54 13.30 -5.70
N THR A 8 -3.29 12.98 -5.40
CA THR A 8 -2.13 13.35 -6.21
C THR A 8 -1.41 12.10 -6.67
N LEU A 9 -1.18 12.01 -7.97
CA LEU A 9 -0.34 10.97 -8.58
C LEU A 9 0.99 11.60 -8.98
N THR A 10 2.10 11.06 -8.46
CA THR A 10 3.45 11.46 -8.88
C THR A 10 3.87 10.66 -10.11
N VAL A 11 4.66 11.28 -11.00
CA VAL A 11 5.06 10.65 -12.27
C VAL A 11 6.57 10.56 -12.46
N THR A 12 7.36 11.21 -11.60
CA THR A 12 8.82 11.30 -11.77
C THR A 12 9.51 9.94 -11.71
N ASN A 13 9.07 9.06 -10.80
CA ASN A 13 9.60 7.70 -10.67
C ASN A 13 8.91 6.72 -11.65
N HIS A 14 8.89 7.07 -12.93
CA HIS A 14 8.31 6.28 -14.03
C HIS A 14 9.19 6.43 -15.29
N PRO A 15 9.32 5.40 -16.14
CA PRO A 15 10.02 5.57 -17.42
C PRO A 15 9.55 6.80 -18.19
N PRO A 16 10.47 7.58 -18.77
CA PRO A 16 11.90 7.33 -18.98
C PRO A 16 12.84 7.73 -17.83
N TYR A 17 12.37 7.88 -16.60
CA TYR A 17 13.13 8.22 -15.39
C TYR A 17 13.88 9.56 -15.48
N ASN A 18 13.22 10.56 -16.00
CA ASN A 18 13.78 11.89 -16.13
C ASN A 18 13.54 12.71 -14.86
N LEU A 19 14.61 13.26 -14.32
CA LEU A 19 14.52 14.25 -13.25
C LEU A 19 14.05 15.61 -13.81
N PRO A 20 13.33 16.42 -13.01
CA PRO A 20 12.99 17.77 -13.40
C PRO A 20 14.25 18.59 -13.72
N LEU A 21 14.21 19.38 -14.78
CA LEU A 21 15.31 20.28 -15.24
C LEU A 21 15.45 21.50 -14.32
N GLN A 22 15.66 21.30 -13.03
CA GLN A 22 15.95 22.37 -12.08
C GLN A 22 17.42 22.34 -11.67
N GLU A 23 18.02 23.51 -11.58
CA GLU A 23 19.48 23.72 -11.55
C GLU A 23 20.24 23.11 -10.38
N THR A 24 19.57 22.65 -9.32
CA THR A 24 20.22 22.05 -8.15
C THR A 24 19.32 21.05 -7.44
N LEU A 25 19.23 19.85 -7.99
CA LEU A 25 18.59 18.76 -7.28
C LEU A 25 19.62 18.11 -6.34
N SER A 26 19.35 18.18 -5.04
CA SER A 26 20.08 17.36 -4.08
C SER A 26 19.49 15.96 -4.11
N ILE A 27 20.14 15.04 -4.80
CA ILE A 27 19.78 13.62 -4.79
C ILE A 27 20.62 12.94 -3.72
N PRO A 28 20.00 12.21 -2.77
CA PRO A 28 20.76 11.43 -1.79
C PRO A 28 21.68 10.42 -2.48
N GLU A 29 22.82 10.13 -1.83
CA GLU A 29 23.75 9.11 -2.33
C GLU A 29 23.04 7.76 -2.45
N LYS A 30 23.26 7.08 -3.57
CA LYS A 30 22.68 5.76 -3.83
C LYS A 30 23.38 4.70 -2.99
N PRO A 31 22.66 3.97 -2.12
CA PRO A 31 23.26 2.87 -1.38
C PRO A 31 23.79 1.79 -2.34
N GLN A 32 25.07 1.41 -2.20
CA GLN A 32 25.71 0.39 -3.03
C GLN A 32 24.94 -0.94 -3.03
N GLN A 33 24.29 -1.27 -1.92
CA GLN A 33 23.46 -2.47 -1.80
C GLN A 33 22.24 -2.44 -2.72
N LEU A 34 21.66 -1.27 -2.99
CA LEU A 34 20.56 -1.13 -3.94
C LEU A 34 21.04 -1.21 -5.37
N LEU A 35 22.18 -0.58 -5.70
CA LEU A 35 22.81 -0.67 -7.02
C LEU A 35 23.09 -2.13 -7.41
N ALA A 36 23.60 -2.92 -6.47
CA ALA A 36 23.87 -4.34 -6.69
C ALA A 36 22.62 -5.20 -6.94
N ARG A 37 21.42 -4.67 -6.65
CA ARG A 37 20.14 -5.36 -6.88
C ARG A 37 19.48 -5.03 -8.21
N LEU A 38 19.98 -4.04 -8.94
CA LEU A 38 19.43 -3.70 -10.26
C LEU A 38 19.69 -4.85 -11.25
N GLN A 39 18.63 -5.23 -11.99
CA GLN A 39 18.70 -6.22 -13.07
C GLN A 39 18.43 -5.56 -14.42
N ASP A 40 17.18 -5.13 -14.62
CA ASP A 40 16.69 -4.60 -15.88
C ASP A 40 16.31 -3.11 -15.77
N LEU A 41 16.64 -2.48 -14.65
CA LEU A 41 16.41 -1.06 -14.42
C LEU A 41 17.68 -0.25 -14.66
N PRO A 42 17.59 0.90 -15.33
CA PRO A 42 18.70 1.83 -15.42
C PRO A 42 18.96 2.47 -14.03
N GLU A 43 20.21 2.89 -13.82
CA GLU A 43 20.60 3.51 -12.54
C GLU A 43 19.81 4.78 -12.23
N GLU A 44 19.40 5.52 -13.24
CA GLU A 44 18.56 6.72 -13.15
C GLU A 44 17.20 6.46 -12.49
N SER A 45 16.73 5.21 -12.52
CA SER A 45 15.51 4.81 -11.80
C SER A 45 15.66 5.00 -10.28
N LEU A 46 16.86 4.77 -9.73
CA LEU A 46 17.14 5.03 -8.32
C LEU A 46 17.22 6.53 -8.03
N ASP A 47 17.77 7.33 -8.95
CA ASP A 47 17.82 8.79 -8.77
C ASP A 47 16.40 9.37 -8.68
N THR A 48 15.51 8.97 -9.58
CA THR A 48 14.12 9.42 -9.56
C THR A 48 13.35 8.90 -8.35
N TYR A 49 13.65 7.68 -7.89
CA TYR A 49 13.08 7.12 -6.66
C TYR A 49 13.51 7.91 -5.42
N LEU A 50 14.80 8.17 -5.26
CA LEU A 50 15.33 8.93 -4.13
C LEU A 50 14.82 10.37 -4.13
N TYR A 51 14.82 11.02 -5.29
CA TYR A 51 14.24 12.35 -5.47
C TYR A 51 12.76 12.39 -5.07
N THR A 52 11.95 11.46 -5.56
CA THR A 52 10.51 11.44 -5.25
C THR A 52 10.24 11.26 -3.77
N ASN A 53 11.00 10.38 -3.10
CA ASN A 53 10.89 10.18 -1.66
C ASN A 53 11.31 11.42 -0.87
N ASP A 54 12.40 12.08 -1.26
CA ASP A 54 12.85 13.32 -0.63
C ASP A 54 11.80 14.43 -0.77
N GLN A 55 11.23 14.61 -1.96
CA GLN A 55 10.18 15.60 -2.20
C GLN A 55 8.90 15.30 -1.39
N LEU A 56 8.52 14.03 -1.25
CA LEU A 56 7.43 13.63 -0.36
C LEU A 56 7.73 13.99 1.08
N GLY A 57 8.93 13.68 1.56
CA GLY A 57 9.38 14.04 2.91
C GLY A 57 9.33 15.54 3.17
N GLN A 58 9.84 16.34 2.23
CA GLN A 58 9.80 17.81 2.31
C GLN A 58 8.35 18.33 2.28
N PHE A 59 7.47 17.78 1.46
CA PHE A 59 6.06 18.15 1.43
C PHE A 59 5.39 17.90 2.78
N ILE A 60 5.57 16.71 3.35
CA ILE A 60 5.03 16.36 4.67
C ILE A 60 5.56 17.31 5.74
N SER A 61 6.85 17.62 5.72
CA SER A 61 7.47 18.56 6.66
C SER A 61 6.86 19.95 6.54
N ARG A 62 6.72 20.47 5.33
CA ARG A 62 6.08 21.79 5.10
C ARG A 62 4.65 21.85 5.65
N ILE A 63 3.85 20.80 5.49
CA ILE A 63 2.50 20.75 6.09
C ILE A 63 2.58 20.75 7.62
N LYS A 64 3.48 19.94 8.20
CA LYS A 64 3.67 19.86 9.66
C LYS A 64 4.14 21.17 10.28
N ASP A 65 4.87 21.99 9.55
CA ASP A 65 5.39 23.30 9.99
C ASP A 65 4.45 24.46 9.66
N SER A 66 3.31 24.19 9.03
CA SER A 66 2.32 25.17 8.62
C SER A 66 1.09 25.21 9.54
N PRO A 67 0.20 26.24 9.42
CA PRO A 67 -1.10 26.26 10.09
C PRO A 67 -2.02 25.07 9.72
N LEU A 68 -1.72 24.36 8.63
CA LEU A 68 -2.48 23.20 8.18
C LEU A 68 -2.21 21.93 9.00
N LYS A 69 -1.15 21.89 9.82
CA LYS A 69 -0.73 20.70 10.58
C LYS A 69 -1.84 20.03 11.39
N GLN A 70 -2.78 20.80 11.92
CA GLN A 70 -3.89 20.29 12.72
C GLN A 70 -5.17 20.01 11.93
N LYS A 71 -5.15 20.28 10.60
CA LYS A 71 -6.33 20.17 9.73
C LYS A 71 -6.11 19.22 8.55
N THR A 72 -4.93 18.62 8.40
CA THR A 72 -4.56 17.80 7.24
C THR A 72 -4.18 16.40 7.65
N ILE A 73 -4.85 15.41 7.10
CA ILE A 73 -4.44 14.01 7.14
C ILE A 73 -3.71 13.74 5.82
N ILE A 74 -2.53 13.10 5.88
CA ILE A 74 -1.76 12.74 4.70
C ILE A 74 -1.60 11.24 4.65
N ALA A 75 -2.03 10.63 3.56
CA ALA A 75 -1.79 9.24 3.24
C ALA A 75 -0.94 9.15 1.98
N ALA A 76 0.13 8.38 2.00
CA ALA A 76 0.98 8.15 0.84
C ALA A 76 1.36 6.68 0.73
N THR A 77 1.33 6.16 -0.49
CA THR A 77 1.71 4.78 -0.82
C THR A 77 2.20 4.69 -2.25
N GLY A 78 2.94 3.64 -2.59
CA GLY A 78 3.17 3.28 -3.99
C GLY A 78 1.95 2.58 -4.59
N ASP A 79 1.75 2.70 -5.88
CA ASP A 79 0.73 1.95 -6.63
C ASP A 79 1.13 0.48 -6.80
N HIS A 80 2.41 0.21 -6.95
CA HIS A 80 3.04 -1.11 -6.97
C HIS A 80 4.51 -1.03 -6.53
N ALA A 81 5.10 -2.18 -6.22
CA ALA A 81 6.53 -2.27 -5.92
C ALA A 81 7.38 -2.08 -7.20
N ILE A 82 8.62 -1.66 -7.01
CA ILE A 82 9.57 -1.48 -8.11
C ILE A 82 9.81 -2.83 -8.80
N ARG A 83 9.79 -2.82 -10.14
CA ARG A 83 10.11 -4.00 -10.97
C ARG A 83 11.56 -3.91 -11.42
N GLY A 84 12.18 -5.06 -11.75
CA GLY A 84 13.56 -5.10 -12.26
C GLY A 84 14.63 -5.01 -11.18
N MET A 85 14.29 -5.23 -9.93
CA MET A 85 15.23 -5.48 -8.84
C MET A 85 15.29 -6.97 -8.50
N ARG A 86 16.45 -7.41 -8.02
CA ARG A 86 16.70 -8.80 -7.60
C ARG A 86 16.29 -8.99 -6.15
N PHE A 87 15.41 -9.97 -5.92
CA PHE A 87 15.05 -10.47 -4.61
C PHE A 87 15.23 -12.00 -4.56
N ASN A 88 15.60 -12.52 -3.42
CA ASN A 88 15.61 -13.97 -3.21
C ASN A 88 14.21 -14.46 -2.76
N ASP A 89 14.02 -15.77 -2.65
CA ASP A 89 12.73 -16.36 -2.28
C ASP A 89 12.23 -15.92 -0.89
N GLU A 90 13.14 -15.67 0.04
CA GLU A 90 12.82 -15.27 1.41
C GLU A 90 12.39 -13.81 1.47
N GLU A 91 12.83 -12.98 0.51
CA GLU A 91 12.50 -11.56 0.37
C GLU A 91 11.23 -11.31 -0.47
N ARG A 92 10.46 -12.33 -0.81
CA ARG A 92 9.30 -12.22 -1.71
C ARG A 92 8.24 -11.21 -1.25
N LEU A 93 8.08 -11.03 0.06
CA LEU A 93 7.17 -10.00 0.58
C LEU A 93 7.67 -8.59 0.28
N HIS A 94 8.97 -8.35 0.31
CA HIS A 94 9.56 -7.05 -0.07
C HIS A 94 9.38 -6.76 -1.55
N GLU A 95 9.51 -7.79 -2.41
CA GLU A 95 9.32 -7.64 -3.85
C GLU A 95 7.90 -7.20 -4.24
N ILE A 96 6.88 -7.59 -3.47
CA ILE A 96 5.48 -7.32 -3.80
C ILE A 96 4.84 -6.23 -2.92
N SER A 97 5.54 -5.71 -1.93
CA SER A 97 5.00 -4.73 -0.99
C SER A 97 5.38 -3.30 -1.33
N VAL A 98 4.55 -2.39 -0.88
CA VAL A 98 4.79 -0.94 -0.90
C VAL A 98 4.59 -0.38 0.50
N PRO A 99 5.30 0.69 0.88
CA PRO A 99 5.06 1.34 2.15
C PRO A 99 3.72 2.07 2.14
N PHE A 100 3.10 2.16 3.31
CA PHE A 100 1.95 3.03 3.54
C PHE A 100 2.30 4.01 4.65
N TYR A 101 2.41 5.28 4.32
CA TYR A 101 2.65 6.37 5.25
C TYR A 101 1.33 7.04 5.60
N LEU A 102 1.11 7.27 6.88
CA LEU A 102 -0.08 7.94 7.37
C LEU A 102 0.29 8.98 8.43
N TYR A 103 0.10 10.25 8.09
CA TYR A 103 0.17 11.35 9.04
C TYR A 103 -1.22 11.73 9.49
N ILE A 104 -1.45 11.70 10.80
CA ILE A 104 -2.71 12.09 11.44
C ILE A 104 -2.39 13.18 12.46
N PRO A 105 -3.06 14.33 12.41
CA PRO A 105 -2.93 15.37 13.42
C PRO A 105 -3.28 14.86 14.82
N GLN A 106 -2.68 15.43 15.85
CA GLN A 106 -2.84 14.97 17.23
C GLN A 106 -4.29 14.95 17.71
N ASN A 107 -5.10 15.92 17.27
CA ASN A 107 -6.51 16.02 17.60
C ASN A 107 -7.41 14.93 16.97
N TYR A 108 -6.90 14.19 15.99
CA TYR A 108 -7.60 13.05 15.36
C TYR A 108 -6.99 11.69 15.75
N LYS A 109 -5.89 11.70 16.52
CA LYS A 109 -5.27 10.45 16.95
C LYS A 109 -6.14 9.77 18.01
N SER A 110 -6.37 8.48 17.80
CA SER A 110 -6.91 7.61 18.85
C SER A 110 -5.80 7.34 19.90
N SER A 111 -6.22 6.89 21.08
CA SER A 111 -5.29 6.39 22.11
C SER A 111 -4.61 5.07 21.70
N PHE A 112 -5.11 4.42 20.68
CA PHE A 112 -4.55 3.20 20.14
C PHE A 112 -3.28 3.48 19.32
N ILE A 113 -2.21 2.76 19.63
CA ILE A 113 -0.97 2.77 18.84
C ILE A 113 -1.03 1.59 17.87
N PRO A 114 -1.16 1.85 16.56
CA PRO A 114 -1.25 0.77 15.58
C PRO A 114 0.07 -0.01 15.50
N ASP A 115 -0.04 -1.32 15.28
CA ASP A 115 1.11 -2.15 14.92
C ASP A 115 1.53 -1.80 13.48
N THR A 116 2.67 -1.11 13.34
CA THR A 116 3.23 -0.73 12.04
C THR A 116 3.77 -1.90 11.24
N HIS A 117 3.84 -3.11 11.84
CA HIS A 117 4.27 -4.34 11.20
C HIS A 117 3.11 -5.28 10.88
N GLN A 118 1.88 -4.78 10.88
CA GLN A 118 0.73 -5.58 10.48
C GLN A 118 0.71 -5.80 8.96
N ILE A 119 0.24 -6.96 8.53
CA ILE A 119 0.00 -7.25 7.13
C ILE A 119 -1.22 -6.45 6.66
N ALA A 120 -1.07 -5.70 5.56
CA ALA A 120 -2.11 -4.88 4.96
C ALA A 120 -1.94 -4.80 3.45
N SER A 121 -2.92 -4.27 2.76
CA SER A 121 -2.83 -3.95 1.33
C SER A 121 -3.70 -2.74 0.98
N HIS A 122 -3.69 -2.31 -0.28
CA HIS A 122 -4.44 -1.14 -0.73
C HIS A 122 -5.93 -1.16 -0.38
N LYS A 123 -6.54 -2.36 -0.25
CA LYS A 123 -7.95 -2.50 0.18
C LYS A 123 -8.26 -1.88 1.55
N ASP A 124 -7.23 -1.74 2.39
CA ASP A 124 -7.36 -1.26 3.76
C ASP A 124 -7.18 0.25 3.89
N ILE A 125 -6.68 0.92 2.83
CA ILE A 125 -6.38 2.36 2.83
C ILE A 125 -7.68 3.18 3.01
N MET A 126 -8.64 3.00 2.12
CA MET A 126 -9.88 3.80 2.15
C MET A 126 -10.71 3.55 3.40
N PRO A 127 -10.93 2.31 3.89
CA PRO A 127 -11.55 2.07 5.18
C PRO A 127 -10.88 2.80 6.34
N THR A 128 -9.53 2.83 6.35
CA THR A 128 -8.77 3.56 7.36
C THR A 128 -8.99 5.07 7.27
N LEU A 129 -8.95 5.63 6.06
CA LEU A 129 -9.16 7.07 5.84
C LEU A 129 -10.60 7.50 6.14
N TYR A 130 -11.60 6.73 5.73
CA TYR A 130 -13.00 7.05 6.00
C TYR A 130 -13.28 7.08 7.50
N ASN A 131 -12.79 6.10 8.23
CA ASN A 131 -12.98 6.07 9.69
C ASN A 131 -12.19 7.17 10.42
N THR A 132 -11.15 7.71 9.82
CA THR A 132 -10.33 8.76 10.43
C THR A 132 -10.84 10.17 10.09
N ALA A 133 -11.26 10.38 8.84
CA ALA A 133 -11.59 11.70 8.31
C ALA A 133 -13.08 11.98 8.22
N LEU A 134 -13.92 10.95 8.12
CA LEU A 134 -15.35 11.07 7.93
C LEU A 134 -16.10 10.39 9.07
N SER A 135 -17.16 11.00 9.56
CA SER A 135 -18.04 10.42 10.58
C SER A 135 -19.24 9.74 9.92
N GLN A 136 -19.47 8.46 10.25
CA GLN A 136 -20.68 7.70 9.91
C GLN A 136 -21.05 7.65 8.41
N VAL A 137 -20.04 7.53 7.55
CA VAL A 137 -20.28 7.34 6.10
C VAL A 137 -20.44 5.86 5.79
N ALA A 138 -21.54 5.52 5.12
CA ALA A 138 -21.70 4.17 4.56
C ALA A 138 -20.84 4.02 3.30
N TYR A 139 -20.04 2.97 3.24
CA TYR A 139 -19.20 2.65 2.09
C TYR A 139 -19.10 1.13 1.88
N PRO A 140 -18.89 0.66 0.64
CA PRO A 140 -18.61 -0.74 0.40
C PRO A 140 -17.30 -1.14 1.08
N ASN A 141 -17.38 -1.96 2.12
CA ASN A 141 -16.22 -2.34 2.91
C ASN A 141 -15.65 -3.69 2.44
N LEU A 142 -14.56 -3.64 1.70
CA LEU A 142 -13.77 -4.80 1.28
C LEU A 142 -12.42 -4.92 2.01
N GLY A 143 -12.15 -4.00 2.93
CA GLY A 143 -10.95 -3.94 3.74
C GLY A 143 -11.23 -3.76 5.21
N ARG A 144 -10.23 -3.35 5.98
CA ARG A 144 -10.37 -3.06 7.40
C ARG A 144 -9.76 -1.71 7.76
N ASN A 145 -10.21 -1.13 8.85
CA ASN A 145 -9.55 0.03 9.45
C ASN A 145 -8.28 -0.43 10.18
N LEU A 146 -7.11 -0.02 9.69
CA LEU A 146 -5.80 -0.38 10.27
C LEU A 146 -5.54 0.24 11.64
N LEU A 147 -6.33 1.25 12.01
CA LEU A 147 -6.24 1.96 13.30
C LEU A 147 -7.22 1.38 14.35
N ASP A 148 -7.99 0.36 14.00
CA ASP A 148 -8.93 -0.28 14.90
C ASP A 148 -8.42 -1.65 15.35
N PRO A 149 -8.08 -1.83 16.64
CA PRO A 149 -7.54 -3.08 17.15
C PRO A 149 -8.53 -4.25 17.05
N THR A 150 -9.83 -3.98 16.99
CA THR A 150 -10.87 -5.02 16.92
C THR A 150 -10.90 -5.72 15.56
N THR A 151 -10.29 -5.14 14.54
CA THR A 151 -10.26 -5.69 13.18
C THR A 151 -9.18 -6.77 12.97
N LYS A 152 -8.36 -7.07 13.97
CA LYS A 152 -7.31 -8.10 13.88
C LYS A 152 -7.86 -9.49 13.61
N ASP A 153 -9.04 -9.81 14.13
CA ASP A 153 -9.72 -11.11 13.93
C ASP A 153 -10.76 -11.06 12.80
N SER A 154 -10.79 -9.97 12.06
CA SER A 154 -11.70 -9.79 10.92
C SER A 154 -11.35 -10.75 9.78
N VAL A 155 -12.38 -11.20 9.06
CA VAL A 155 -12.23 -11.92 7.78
C VAL A 155 -11.45 -11.15 6.72
N HIS A 156 -11.27 -9.83 6.92
CA HIS A 156 -10.47 -8.95 6.07
C HIS A 156 -8.99 -8.87 6.48
N ASN A 157 -8.55 -9.60 7.52
CA ASN A 157 -7.18 -9.57 8.01
C ASN A 157 -6.22 -10.37 7.12
N PHE A 158 -6.07 -9.93 5.90
CA PHE A 158 -5.09 -10.43 4.92
C PHE A 158 -4.69 -9.31 3.97
N ALA A 159 -3.51 -9.41 3.38
CA ALA A 159 -3.11 -8.59 2.25
C ALA A 159 -3.44 -9.31 0.94
N TYR A 160 -3.89 -8.55 -0.05
CA TYR A 160 -4.21 -9.03 -1.37
C TYR A 160 -3.30 -8.37 -2.41
N HIS A 161 -2.68 -9.21 -3.21
CA HIS A 161 -1.95 -8.84 -4.41
C HIS A 161 -2.51 -9.65 -5.60
N ALA A 162 -2.30 -9.20 -6.84
CA ALA A 162 -2.85 -9.89 -8.03
C ALA A 162 -2.55 -11.40 -8.08
N ASP A 163 -1.37 -11.81 -7.61
CA ASP A 163 -0.89 -13.18 -7.63
C ASP A 163 -0.72 -13.81 -6.24
N TYR A 164 -0.92 -13.04 -5.17
CA TYR A 164 -0.64 -13.48 -3.81
C TYR A 164 -1.77 -13.14 -2.85
N LEU A 165 -2.01 -14.02 -1.90
CA LEU A 165 -2.72 -13.78 -0.67
C LEU A 165 -1.73 -13.92 0.48
N VAL A 166 -1.65 -12.92 1.35
CA VAL A 166 -0.74 -12.93 2.50
C VAL A 166 -1.55 -12.75 3.77
N SER A 167 -1.53 -13.75 4.65
CA SER A 167 -2.04 -13.65 6.02
C SER A 167 -0.89 -13.36 6.99
N ASN A 168 -1.20 -13.17 8.28
CA ASN A 168 -0.18 -12.89 9.29
C ASN A 168 0.88 -14.00 9.46
N GLU A 169 0.60 -15.19 8.96
CA GLU A 169 1.46 -16.36 9.14
C GLU A 169 1.92 -16.99 7.83
N LYS A 170 1.21 -16.74 6.73
CA LYS A 170 1.40 -17.52 5.50
C LYS A 170 1.23 -16.64 4.25
N SER A 171 1.94 -17.01 3.20
CA SER A 171 1.82 -16.43 1.87
C SER A 171 1.46 -17.49 0.83
N TYR A 172 0.49 -17.18 -0.01
CA TYR A 172 -0.04 -18.11 -1.03
C TYR A 172 0.03 -17.47 -2.41
N ARG A 173 0.38 -18.27 -3.41
CA ARG A 173 0.37 -17.87 -4.82
C ARG A 173 -0.95 -18.26 -5.50
N LYS A 174 -1.30 -17.56 -6.58
CA LYS A 174 -2.54 -17.71 -7.35
C LYS A 174 -2.83 -19.12 -7.89
N ASN A 175 -1.78 -19.92 -8.12
CA ASN A 175 -1.88 -21.25 -8.73
C ASN A 175 -2.03 -22.39 -7.72
N ASN A 176 -2.55 -22.13 -6.53
CA ASN A 176 -2.63 -23.10 -5.42
C ASN A 176 -1.25 -23.62 -4.94
N GLU A 177 -0.17 -23.01 -5.40
CA GLU A 177 1.15 -23.27 -4.87
C GLU A 177 1.37 -22.46 -3.61
N VAL A 178 1.59 -23.12 -2.51
CA VAL A 178 2.10 -22.48 -1.31
C VAL A 178 3.53 -22.08 -1.60
N LEU A 179 3.78 -20.78 -1.74
CA LEU A 179 5.14 -20.30 -2.00
C LEU A 179 6.05 -20.55 -0.82
N LEU A 180 5.64 -20.10 0.32
CA LEU A 180 6.36 -20.24 1.57
C LEU A 180 5.32 -20.18 2.69
N THR A 181 5.32 -21.17 3.54
CA THR A 181 4.64 -21.11 4.81
C THR A 181 5.68 -20.93 5.89
N GLY A 182 5.56 -19.90 6.66
CA GLY A 182 6.47 -19.69 7.76
C GLY A 182 6.05 -18.45 8.52
N LYS A 183 6.49 -18.40 9.75
CA LYS A 183 6.37 -17.17 10.53
C LYS A 183 7.07 -16.09 9.75
N ILE A 184 6.31 -15.03 9.43
CA ILE A 184 6.90 -13.77 9.01
C ILE A 184 7.80 -13.35 10.16
N VAL A 185 9.10 -13.45 9.97
CA VAL A 185 10.07 -13.04 10.98
C VAL A 185 10.09 -11.53 11.01
N LYS A 186 9.46 -10.96 12.01
CA LYS A 186 9.50 -9.52 12.27
C LYS A 186 10.85 -9.15 12.91
N PRO A 187 11.43 -7.98 12.62
CA PRO A 187 10.83 -6.89 11.83
C PRO A 187 11.05 -6.99 10.31
N ASP A 188 11.85 -7.91 9.84
CA ASP A 188 12.37 -7.91 8.47
C ASP A 188 11.42 -8.55 7.45
N PHE A 189 10.25 -9.03 7.85
CA PHE A 189 9.25 -9.66 6.99
C PHE A 189 9.80 -10.75 6.05
N MET A 190 10.82 -11.46 6.50
CA MET A 190 11.42 -12.56 5.74
C MET A 190 10.53 -13.80 5.79
N LEU A 191 10.44 -14.51 4.67
CA LEU A 191 9.70 -15.76 4.59
C LEU A 191 10.60 -16.95 4.89
N THR A 192 10.10 -17.92 5.65
CA THR A 192 10.77 -19.20 5.86
C THR A 192 10.08 -20.29 5.07
N LYS A 193 10.83 -21.23 4.50
CA LYS A 193 10.27 -22.38 3.77
C LYS A 193 9.60 -23.33 4.76
N SER A 194 8.32 -23.60 4.57
CA SER A 194 7.61 -24.66 5.26
C SER A 194 6.64 -25.34 4.28
N PRO A 195 6.65 -26.66 4.17
CA PRO A 195 5.66 -27.37 3.38
C PRO A 195 4.30 -27.28 4.09
N SER A 196 3.32 -26.69 3.43
CA SER A 196 1.94 -26.69 3.92
C SER A 196 0.98 -27.14 2.84
N THR A 197 0.03 -27.97 3.23
CA THR A 197 -0.99 -28.59 2.38
C THR A 197 -2.39 -27.98 2.57
N GLU A 198 -2.51 -26.84 3.26
CA GLU A 198 -3.81 -26.26 3.60
C GLU A 198 -4.43 -25.46 2.44
N GLN A 199 -5.39 -26.07 1.74
CA GLN A 199 -6.17 -25.46 0.65
C GLN A 199 -7.25 -24.47 1.13
N LYS A 200 -7.63 -24.49 2.42
CA LYS A 200 -8.82 -23.77 2.92
C LYS A 200 -8.70 -22.24 2.86
N GLU A 201 -7.51 -21.70 3.06
CA GLU A 201 -7.28 -20.25 3.05
C GLU A 201 -7.21 -19.67 1.65
N LEU A 202 -6.89 -20.48 0.63
CA LEU A 202 -6.93 -20.06 -0.79
C LEU A 202 -8.33 -19.70 -1.26
N GLY A 203 -9.36 -20.34 -0.69
CA GLY A 203 -10.76 -20.02 -1.00
C GLY A 203 -11.16 -18.59 -0.65
N HIS A 204 -10.63 -18.01 0.42
CA HIS A 204 -10.90 -16.63 0.80
C HIS A 204 -10.37 -15.61 -0.24
N GLY A 205 -9.14 -15.80 -0.72
CA GLY A 205 -8.56 -14.89 -1.73
C GLY A 205 -9.29 -14.96 -3.08
N GLN A 206 -9.71 -16.15 -3.49
CA GLN A 206 -10.50 -16.33 -4.70
C GLN A 206 -11.89 -15.69 -4.56
N SER A 207 -12.57 -15.92 -3.45
CA SER A 207 -13.87 -15.31 -3.15
C SER A 207 -13.78 -13.79 -3.08
N TYR A 208 -12.77 -13.26 -2.42
CA TYR A 208 -12.51 -11.82 -2.35
C TYR A 208 -12.36 -11.21 -3.77
N ARG A 209 -11.57 -11.85 -4.63
CA ARG A 209 -11.38 -11.39 -6.00
C ARG A 209 -12.68 -11.41 -6.81
N GLN A 210 -13.48 -12.46 -6.66
CA GLN A 210 -14.79 -12.55 -7.34
C GLN A 210 -15.75 -11.46 -6.87
N VAL A 211 -15.82 -11.22 -5.57
CA VAL A 211 -16.64 -10.15 -4.97
C VAL A 211 -16.16 -8.78 -5.45
N LEU A 212 -14.85 -8.52 -5.47
CA LEU A 212 -14.27 -7.27 -5.96
C LEU A 212 -14.63 -7.03 -7.44
N GLN A 213 -14.48 -8.04 -8.29
CA GLN A 213 -14.82 -7.95 -9.70
C GLN A 213 -16.31 -7.71 -9.92
N TRP A 214 -17.16 -8.41 -9.15
CA TRP A 214 -18.61 -8.21 -9.22
C TRP A 214 -19.01 -6.80 -8.79
N LEU A 215 -18.49 -6.33 -7.65
CA LEU A 215 -18.78 -4.99 -7.12
C LEU A 215 -18.34 -3.89 -8.08
N THR A 216 -17.16 -4.02 -8.69
CA THR A 216 -16.67 -3.07 -9.70
C THR A 216 -17.62 -3.00 -10.89
N ARG A 217 -18.06 -4.13 -11.41
CA ARG A 217 -19.02 -4.19 -12.53
C ARG A 217 -20.38 -3.62 -12.15
N TYR A 218 -20.85 -3.93 -10.96
CA TYR A 218 -22.11 -3.40 -10.44
C TYR A 218 -22.09 -1.88 -10.34
N GLN A 219 -21.05 -1.30 -9.74
CA GLN A 219 -20.91 0.15 -9.64
C GLN A 219 -20.80 0.85 -10.99
N LEU A 220 -20.07 0.26 -11.95
CA LEU A 220 -19.98 0.80 -13.30
C LEU A 220 -21.34 0.79 -13.99
N HIS A 221 -22.13 -0.26 -13.82
CA HIS A 221 -23.47 -0.36 -14.40
C HIS A 221 -24.43 0.69 -13.79
N GLU A 222 -24.45 0.83 -12.47
CA GLU A 222 -25.27 1.83 -11.77
C GLU A 222 -24.94 3.25 -12.24
N HIS A 223 -23.64 3.60 -12.35
CA HIS A 223 -23.24 4.91 -12.83
C HIS A 223 -23.59 5.18 -14.30
N SER A 224 -23.53 4.14 -15.15
CA SER A 224 -23.94 4.29 -16.54
C SER A 224 -25.43 4.56 -16.66
N SER A 225 -26.26 3.89 -15.86
CA SER A 225 -27.72 4.07 -15.86
C SER A 225 -28.16 5.44 -15.34
N LEU A 226 -27.34 6.09 -14.47
CA LEU A 226 -27.63 7.44 -13.97
C LEU A 226 -27.29 8.55 -14.99
N GLN A 227 -26.38 8.28 -15.93
CA GLN A 227 -26.02 9.24 -16.99
C GLN A 227 -26.99 9.20 -18.18
N GLU A 228 -27.81 8.15 -18.33
CA GLU A 228 -28.79 7.99 -19.38
C GLU A 228 -30.21 8.52 -19.02
N GLN A 229 -30.37 9.09 -17.83
CA GLN A 229 -31.62 9.78 -17.47
C GLN A 229 -31.58 11.24 -17.97
N PRO A 230 -32.51 11.63 -18.86
CA PRO A 230 -32.54 12.96 -19.50
C PRO A 230 -32.85 14.08 -18.50
#